data_2f32188df1d007e0cb7638422b069f32
#
_entry.id   2f32188df1d007e0cb7638422b069f32
#
_cell.length_a   1.000
_cell.length_b   1.000
_cell.length_c   1.000
_cell.angle_alpha   90.00
_cell.angle_beta   90.00
_cell.angle_gamma   90.00
#
_symmetry.space_group_name_H-M   'P 1'
#
loop_
_entity.id
_entity.type
_entity.pdbx_description
1 polymer ?
#
loop_
_entity_poly.entity_id
_entity_poly.type
_entity_poly.pdbx_seq_one_letter_code
_entity_poly.pdbx_strand_id
1 'polypeptide(L)'
;MNQHSLSAAFVAGLVVTTLCSIPDGALAAAKSASKSATAVACESQYQRTRPTPKIVDKVLQAHARWLEDREATDGRRANLCRADLRQLRLTGAILERVNLEGALLKGANLRNANLVQAHLKGADLSHAILDDANLEGADLRKGLLIKARLNRASADEAAFYGANLQGAFFREALLERAHFEDADLQLADLSGASLLDGYFYGANLSKANLTDADLAGTDLRRTNLRQATLRRANLQGALLDSATLDGTSLVEADLESAYLDDASLVQADLHEASLRGADFRYARLTNANLQRANLENANIEGANLAKARLNSATMTMSVLYKANLTSANLHGARLHHAVLIDAHLSRADLQKADLTEVYAPKAHLQQARLAEANLELANLVSADLSEADMSHSIMVQTNLQEANLRGTNLTAADLTGAQLNNADLQQANFRGANLSGALGLVQAQLDQACLDEATQIPTDLQRPKACPPPRQKRK
;
A
#
# COMPACT_ATOMS: atom_id res chain seq x y z
N MET A 1 -9.60 -20.57 -41.88
CA MET A 1 -8.41 -19.73 -41.72
C MET A 1 -8.77 -18.65 -40.68
N ASN A 2 -8.34 -18.82 -39.69
CA ASN A 2 -8.13 -18.62 -38.24
C ASN A 2 -8.10 -17.15 -37.84
N GLN A 3 -9.16 -16.72 -37.15
CA GLN A 3 -9.20 -15.45 -36.43
C GLN A 3 -8.80 -15.57 -34.94
N HIS A 4 -8.33 -16.73 -34.47
CA HIS A 4 -8.00 -16.98 -33.05
C HIS A 4 -6.50 -16.86 -32.68
N SER A 5 -5.63 -16.45 -33.61
CA SER A 5 -4.18 -16.32 -33.35
C SER A 5 -3.73 -14.89 -33.02
N LEU A 6 -4.63 -13.92 -32.93
CA LEU A 6 -4.29 -12.48 -32.72
C LEU A 6 -4.47 -11.99 -31.27
N SER A 7 -5.12 -12.75 -30.38
CA SER A 7 -5.33 -12.30 -29.00
C SER A 7 -4.13 -12.56 -28.06
N ALA A 8 -3.32 -13.57 -28.31
CA ALA A 8 -2.16 -13.87 -27.43
C ALA A 8 -0.96 -12.94 -27.65
N ALA A 9 -0.84 -12.31 -28.84
CA ALA A 9 0.23 -11.36 -29.11
C ALA A 9 -0.03 -9.96 -28.57
N PHE A 10 -1.30 -9.61 -28.29
CA PHE A 10 -1.68 -8.26 -27.81
C PHE A 10 -1.46 -8.09 -26.30
N VAL A 11 -1.54 -9.16 -25.51
CA VAL A 11 -1.30 -9.13 -24.05
C VAL A 11 0.19 -9.09 -23.72
N ALA A 12 1.05 -9.75 -24.54
CA ALA A 12 2.51 -9.71 -24.32
C ALA A 12 3.18 -8.39 -24.77
N GLY A 13 2.51 -7.59 -25.62
CA GLY A 13 3.04 -6.34 -26.15
C GLY A 13 2.71 -5.09 -25.33
N LEU A 14 1.75 -5.14 -24.39
CA LEU A 14 1.30 -3.96 -23.64
C LEU A 14 1.98 -3.81 -22.27
N VAL A 15 2.75 -4.80 -21.82
CA VAL A 15 3.43 -4.77 -20.50
C VAL A 15 4.83 -4.11 -20.56
N VAL A 16 5.34 -3.75 -21.75
CA VAL A 16 6.75 -3.30 -21.90
C VAL A 16 6.90 -1.78 -22.15
N THR A 17 5.83 -1.00 -22.33
CA THR A 17 5.98 0.42 -22.65
C THR A 17 5.09 1.36 -21.84
N THR A 18 5.24 1.40 -20.53
CA THR A 18 5.00 2.61 -19.75
C THR A 18 6.04 2.72 -18.64
N LEU A 19 7.30 2.88 -19.04
CA LEU A 19 8.28 3.59 -18.23
C LEU A 19 7.87 5.07 -18.26
N CYS A 20 6.92 5.46 -17.42
CA CYS A 20 6.74 6.86 -17.08
C CYS A 20 7.85 7.19 -16.07
N SER A 21 9.01 7.61 -16.60
CA SER A 21 10.05 8.25 -15.82
C SER A 21 9.44 9.49 -15.16
N ILE A 22 9.27 9.46 -13.84
CA ILE A 22 8.99 10.66 -13.05
C ILE A 22 10.19 11.59 -13.28
N PRO A 23 10.01 12.81 -13.80
CA PRO A 23 11.14 13.69 -13.99
C PRO A 23 11.74 14.07 -12.64
N ASP A 24 13.06 13.94 -12.50
CA ASP A 24 13.88 14.40 -11.36
C ASP A 24 13.70 15.89 -10.99
N GLY A 25 12.74 16.56 -11.60
CA GLY A 25 12.44 17.97 -11.39
C GLY A 25 11.79 18.31 -10.04
N ALA A 26 11.14 17.36 -9.36
CA ALA A 26 10.48 17.65 -8.08
C ALA A 26 11.50 17.86 -6.93
N LEU A 27 12.68 17.22 -7.02
CA LEU A 27 13.74 17.41 -6.01
C LEU A 27 14.50 18.75 -6.17
N ALA A 28 14.41 19.39 -7.34
CA ALA A 28 15.06 20.68 -7.60
C ALA A 28 14.18 21.86 -7.14
N ALA A 29 12.86 21.75 -7.12
CA ALA A 29 11.96 22.81 -6.68
C ALA A 29 12.03 23.06 -5.17
N ALA A 30 12.24 22.03 -4.35
CA ALA A 30 12.40 22.16 -2.91
C ALA A 30 13.73 22.86 -2.50
N LYS A 31 14.74 22.86 -3.39
CA LYS A 31 16.02 23.57 -3.14
C LYS A 31 16.03 25.01 -3.59
N SER A 32 15.08 25.47 -4.42
CA SER A 32 15.06 26.84 -4.92
C SER A 32 14.21 27.80 -4.06
N ALA A 33 13.31 27.32 -3.20
CA ALA A 33 12.51 28.14 -2.31
C ALA A 33 13.24 28.63 -1.06
N SER A 34 14.52 28.23 -0.86
CA SER A 34 15.28 28.59 0.35
C SER A 34 16.18 29.83 0.21
N LYS A 35 16.06 30.60 -0.86
CA LYS A 35 16.84 31.85 -1.01
C LYS A 35 15.91 33.04 -1.08
N SER A 36 15.59 33.62 0.05
CA SER A 36 15.45 35.02 0.50
C SER A 36 14.33 35.26 1.52
N ALA A 37 14.35 34.54 2.64
CA ALA A 37 13.86 35.16 3.86
C ALA A 37 15.12 35.58 4.60
N THR A 38 15.43 36.86 4.61
CA THR A 38 16.39 37.44 5.56
C THR A 38 16.04 36.90 6.95
N ALA A 39 16.92 36.07 7.52
CA ALA A 39 16.74 35.54 8.87
C ALA A 39 16.48 36.76 9.78
N VAL A 40 15.23 36.94 10.23
CA VAL A 40 14.90 37.94 11.21
C VAL A 40 15.69 37.55 12.44
N ALA A 41 16.73 38.33 12.78
CA ALA A 41 17.55 38.05 13.93
C ALA A 41 16.64 37.85 15.15
N CYS A 42 16.82 36.73 15.87
CA CYS A 42 16.06 36.44 17.08
C CYS A 42 16.57 37.36 18.21
N GLU A 43 16.35 38.67 18.05
CA GLU A 43 16.67 39.72 19.03
C GLU A 43 15.36 40.30 19.56
N SER A 44 14.87 39.77 20.67
CA SER A 44 13.71 40.29 21.38
C SER A 44 14.11 40.78 22.75
N GLN A 45 13.55 41.89 23.18
CA GLN A 45 13.69 42.38 24.57
C GLN A 45 13.14 41.39 25.61
N TYR A 46 12.38 40.39 25.18
CA TYR A 46 11.76 39.35 26.03
C TYR A 46 12.53 38.02 26.03
N GLN A 47 13.72 37.95 25.48
CA GLN A 47 14.49 36.74 25.45
C GLN A 47 14.67 36.13 26.84
N ARG A 48 14.23 34.86 27.03
CA ARG A 48 14.29 34.12 28.29
C ARG A 48 13.62 34.82 29.48
N THR A 49 12.81 35.84 29.25
CA THR A 49 12.03 36.52 30.27
C THR A 49 10.55 36.20 30.13
N ARG A 50 9.81 36.32 31.22
CA ARG A 50 8.36 36.11 31.23
C ARG A 50 7.65 37.46 31.27
N PRO A 51 7.20 38.00 30.12
CA PRO A 51 6.41 39.21 30.10
C PRO A 51 5.08 38.98 30.82
N THR A 52 4.60 40.03 31.53
CA THR A 52 3.26 39.91 32.13
C THR A 52 2.18 39.88 31.05
N PRO A 53 0.99 39.32 31.32
CA PRO A 53 -0.10 39.28 30.34
C PRO A 53 -0.41 40.68 29.77
N LYS A 54 -0.42 41.72 30.62
CA LYS A 54 -0.63 43.14 30.18
C LYS A 54 0.43 43.62 29.19
N ILE A 55 1.67 43.19 29.34
CA ILE A 55 2.75 43.51 28.38
C ILE A 55 2.50 42.80 27.06
N VAL A 56 2.15 41.52 27.09
CA VAL A 56 1.81 40.75 25.88
C VAL A 56 0.64 41.39 25.15
N ASP A 57 -0.43 41.76 25.88
CA ASP A 57 -1.60 42.42 25.29
C ASP A 57 -1.21 43.72 24.57
N LYS A 58 -0.35 44.57 25.18
CA LYS A 58 0.14 45.78 24.53
C LYS A 58 0.96 45.48 23.25
N VAL A 59 1.82 44.48 23.30
CA VAL A 59 2.60 44.02 22.12
C VAL A 59 1.68 43.55 21.01
N LEU A 60 0.65 42.80 21.34
CA LEU A 60 -0.31 42.30 20.35
C LEU A 60 -1.22 43.39 19.81
N GLN A 61 -1.63 44.36 20.62
CA GLN A 61 -2.36 45.55 20.14
C GLN A 61 -1.54 46.39 19.15
N ALA A 62 -0.25 46.62 19.44
CA ALA A 62 0.64 47.27 18.49
C ALA A 62 0.85 46.47 17.23
N HIS A 63 0.88 45.13 17.35
CA HIS A 63 0.96 44.22 16.22
C HIS A 63 -0.29 44.24 15.34
N ALA A 64 -1.47 44.26 15.93
CA ALA A 64 -2.73 44.37 15.20
C ALA A 64 -2.77 45.64 14.35
N ARG A 65 -2.39 46.78 14.93
CA ARG A 65 -2.26 48.04 14.18
C ARG A 65 -1.25 47.95 13.03
N TRP A 66 -0.11 47.26 13.24
CA TRP A 66 0.87 47.04 12.18
C TRP A 66 0.33 46.20 11.04
N LEU A 67 -0.59 45.26 11.32
CA LEU A 67 -1.22 44.43 10.27
C LEU A 67 -2.20 45.25 9.44
N GLU A 68 -2.92 46.22 10.07
CA GLU A 68 -3.87 47.10 9.38
C GLU A 68 -3.14 48.15 8.51
N ASP A 69 -2.07 48.74 9.04
CA ASP A 69 -1.23 49.70 8.32
C ASP A 69 0.25 49.51 8.67
N ARG A 70 1.01 48.95 7.71
CA ARG A 70 2.45 48.65 7.88
C ARG A 70 3.33 49.88 8.00
N GLU A 71 2.84 51.07 7.61
CA GLU A 71 3.53 52.33 7.69
C GLU A 71 3.12 53.15 8.95
N ALA A 72 2.15 52.66 9.70
CA ALA A 72 1.71 53.32 10.93
C ALA A 72 2.85 53.47 11.95
N THR A 73 3.04 54.67 12.46
CA THR A 73 4.15 55.00 13.37
C THR A 73 4.03 54.34 14.74
N ASP A 74 2.82 53.96 15.15
CA ASP A 74 2.51 53.29 16.43
C ASP A 74 2.30 51.77 16.30
N GLY A 75 2.31 51.22 15.06
CA GLY A 75 2.25 49.79 14.76
C GLY A 75 3.66 49.16 14.71
N ARG A 76 3.82 47.99 15.30
CA ARG A 76 5.08 47.24 15.24
C ARG A 76 4.79 45.75 15.13
N ARG A 77 5.47 45.07 14.19
CA ARG A 77 5.47 43.60 14.13
C ARG A 77 5.91 43.02 15.47
N ALA A 78 5.09 42.20 16.08
CA ALA A 78 5.43 41.57 17.36
C ALA A 78 6.65 40.69 17.22
N ASN A 79 7.64 40.87 18.09
CA ASN A 79 8.79 40.02 18.24
C ASN A 79 8.86 39.47 19.67
N LEU A 80 8.39 38.22 19.82
CA LEU A 80 8.33 37.45 21.06
C LEU A 80 9.29 36.22 21.00
N CYS A 81 10.32 36.35 20.18
CA CYS A 81 11.35 35.32 20.02
C CYS A 81 11.95 34.96 21.38
N ARG A 82 12.01 33.65 21.67
CA ARG A 82 12.51 33.05 22.92
C ARG A 82 11.86 33.60 24.21
N ALA A 83 10.70 34.23 24.10
CA ALA A 83 9.96 34.71 25.29
C ALA A 83 9.36 33.51 26.06
N ASP A 84 9.22 33.66 27.38
CA ASP A 84 8.50 32.69 28.21
C ASP A 84 7.00 33.06 28.25
N LEU A 85 6.23 32.32 27.42
CA LEU A 85 4.79 32.50 27.26
C LEU A 85 4.02 31.26 27.79
N ARG A 86 4.65 30.47 28.65
CA ARG A 86 4.06 29.24 29.19
C ARG A 86 2.76 29.52 29.92
N GLN A 87 1.75 28.67 29.65
CA GLN A 87 0.42 28.70 30.28
C GLN A 87 -0.35 30.02 30.07
N LEU A 88 0.09 30.91 29.17
CA LEU A 88 -0.65 32.11 28.85
C LEU A 88 -1.95 31.81 28.12
N ARG A 89 -2.96 32.66 28.38
CA ARG A 89 -4.21 32.68 27.63
C ARG A 89 -4.06 33.58 26.41
N LEU A 90 -3.98 33.01 25.24
CA LEU A 90 -3.85 33.67 23.94
C LEU A 90 -5.02 33.26 23.01
N THR A 91 -6.18 32.98 23.63
CA THR A 91 -7.40 32.56 22.90
C THR A 91 -7.84 33.70 21.97
N GLY A 92 -8.00 33.37 20.66
CA GLY A 92 -8.38 34.35 19.65
C GLY A 92 -7.34 35.42 19.36
N ALA A 93 -6.10 35.28 19.85
CA ALA A 93 -5.04 36.26 19.64
C ALA A 93 -4.69 36.40 18.15
N ILE A 94 -4.45 37.64 17.71
CA ILE A 94 -3.95 37.91 16.34
C ILE A 94 -2.43 37.83 16.37
N LEU A 95 -1.90 36.74 15.82
CA LEU A 95 -0.48 36.36 15.82
C LEU A 95 0.04 36.11 14.38
N GLU A 96 -0.68 36.67 13.40
CA GLU A 96 -0.28 36.58 11.99
C GLU A 96 1.13 37.12 11.79
N ARG A 97 2.02 36.34 11.16
CA ARG A 97 3.43 36.69 10.91
C ARG A 97 4.25 37.10 12.17
N VAL A 98 3.76 36.83 13.37
CA VAL A 98 4.51 37.09 14.61
C VAL A 98 5.83 36.31 14.63
N ASN A 99 6.88 36.89 15.25
CA ASN A 99 8.11 36.15 15.52
C ASN A 99 8.04 35.49 16.90
N LEU A 100 7.88 34.17 16.94
CA LEU A 100 7.86 33.30 18.11
C LEU A 100 8.99 32.26 18.07
N GLU A 101 10.05 32.50 17.28
CA GLU A 101 11.16 31.53 17.15
C GLU A 101 11.72 31.20 18.54
N GLY A 102 11.78 29.87 18.85
CA GLY A 102 12.27 29.40 20.14
C GLY A 102 11.49 29.83 21.37
N ALA A 103 10.29 30.41 21.22
CA ALA A 103 9.45 30.81 22.35
C ALA A 103 8.99 29.58 23.17
N LEU A 104 8.83 29.78 24.48
CA LEU A 104 8.29 28.75 25.39
C LEU A 104 6.78 28.94 25.50
N LEU A 105 6.00 28.14 24.80
CA LEU A 105 4.53 28.16 24.74
C LEU A 105 3.91 26.94 25.41
N LYS A 106 4.68 26.19 26.21
CA LYS A 106 4.20 24.97 26.87
C LYS A 106 2.93 25.23 27.67
N GLY A 107 1.87 24.50 27.30
CA GLY A 107 0.55 24.61 27.95
C GLY A 107 -0.16 25.96 27.71
N ALA A 108 0.30 26.79 26.77
CA ALA A 108 -0.42 28.00 26.38
C ALA A 108 -1.76 27.67 25.72
N ASN A 109 -2.77 28.50 25.90
CA ASN A 109 -4.07 28.37 25.26
C ASN A 109 -4.15 29.32 24.05
N LEU A 110 -3.98 28.76 22.85
CA LEU A 110 -4.01 29.41 21.55
C LEU A 110 -5.29 29.07 20.77
N ARG A 111 -6.35 28.61 21.44
CA ARG A 111 -7.60 28.25 20.76
C ARG A 111 -8.12 29.42 19.91
N ASN A 112 -8.55 29.14 18.68
CA ASN A 112 -9.03 30.13 17.71
C ASN A 112 -8.00 31.25 17.40
N ALA A 113 -6.71 31.14 17.76
CA ALA A 113 -5.70 32.13 17.43
C ALA A 113 -5.43 32.14 15.92
N ASN A 114 -5.18 33.35 15.38
CA ASN A 114 -4.67 33.51 14.01
C ASN A 114 -3.14 33.52 14.02
N LEU A 115 -2.52 32.43 13.57
CA LEU A 115 -1.08 32.19 13.49
C LEU A 115 -0.60 32.12 12.03
N VAL A 116 -1.39 32.63 11.07
CA VAL A 116 -1.04 32.61 9.65
C VAL A 116 0.38 33.15 9.44
N GLN A 117 1.21 32.35 8.73
CA GLN A 117 2.61 32.69 8.45
C GLN A 117 3.45 33.07 9.71
N ALA A 118 3.05 32.61 10.91
CA ALA A 118 3.81 32.84 12.13
C ALA A 118 5.15 32.12 12.12
N HIS A 119 6.20 32.69 12.67
CA HIS A 119 7.53 32.10 12.80
C HIS A 119 7.67 31.40 14.16
N LEU A 120 7.44 30.10 14.22
CA LEU A 120 7.45 29.25 15.42
C LEU A 120 8.61 28.24 15.42
N LYS A 121 9.60 28.43 14.56
CA LYS A 121 10.73 27.51 14.44
C LYS A 121 11.39 27.25 15.80
N GLY A 122 11.49 25.97 16.18
CA GLY A 122 12.07 25.55 17.46
C GLY A 122 11.30 25.99 18.70
N ALA A 123 10.07 26.50 18.59
CA ALA A 123 9.22 26.83 19.74
C ALA A 123 8.80 25.58 20.51
N ASP A 124 8.64 25.68 21.84
CA ASP A 124 8.07 24.65 22.70
C ASP A 124 6.57 24.88 22.89
N LEU A 125 5.77 24.17 22.11
CA LEU A 125 4.31 24.11 22.15
C LEU A 125 3.79 22.86 22.84
N SER A 126 4.63 22.15 23.59
CA SER A 126 4.23 20.93 24.27
C SER A 126 2.99 21.17 25.14
N HIS A 127 1.97 20.31 24.99
CA HIS A 127 0.67 20.44 25.67
C HIS A 127 -0.08 21.76 25.43
N ALA A 128 0.30 22.57 24.44
CA ALA A 128 -0.45 23.76 24.05
C ALA A 128 -1.80 23.38 23.45
N ILE A 129 -2.78 24.28 23.56
CA ILE A 129 -4.12 24.12 23.00
C ILE A 129 -4.24 25.05 21.80
N LEU A 130 -4.24 24.49 20.61
CA LEU A 130 -4.39 25.17 19.32
C LEU A 130 -5.66 24.69 18.59
N ASP A 131 -6.63 24.13 19.33
CA ASP A 131 -7.89 23.70 18.71
C ASP A 131 -8.52 24.90 17.97
N ASP A 132 -9.00 24.67 16.75
CA ASP A 132 -9.65 25.68 15.91
C ASP A 132 -8.73 26.88 15.53
N ALA A 133 -7.40 26.79 15.74
CA ALA A 133 -6.46 27.83 15.36
C ALA A 133 -6.15 27.81 13.86
N ASN A 134 -5.81 28.99 13.30
CA ASN A 134 -5.33 29.11 11.93
C ASN A 134 -3.80 29.24 11.91
N LEU A 135 -3.11 28.22 11.37
CA LEU A 135 -1.66 28.12 11.23
C LEU A 135 -1.23 28.06 9.76
N GLU A 136 -2.07 28.49 8.82
CA GLU A 136 -1.77 28.44 7.38
C GLU A 136 -0.39 29.04 7.09
N GLY A 137 0.48 28.29 6.41
CA GLY A 137 1.84 28.68 6.09
C GLY A 137 2.76 28.96 7.28
N ALA A 138 2.39 28.58 8.52
CA ALA A 138 3.23 28.80 9.71
C ALA A 138 4.51 27.95 9.68
N ASP A 139 5.62 28.50 10.17
CA ASP A 139 6.91 27.80 10.29
C ASP A 139 7.08 27.20 11.70
N LEU A 140 6.76 25.90 11.83
CA LEU A 140 6.92 25.12 13.05
C LEU A 140 8.11 24.15 12.99
N ARG A 141 9.03 24.36 12.05
CA ARG A 141 10.19 23.49 11.86
C ARG A 141 10.95 23.28 13.15
N LYS A 142 11.28 22.00 13.46
CA LYS A 142 12.01 21.60 14.68
C LYS A 142 11.33 22.05 15.98
N GLY A 143 10.02 22.37 15.94
CA GLY A 143 9.20 22.68 17.10
C GLY A 143 8.97 21.46 17.99
N LEU A 144 8.69 21.69 19.27
CA LEU A 144 8.25 20.66 20.21
C LEU A 144 6.74 20.80 20.41
N LEU A 145 5.97 19.88 19.85
CA LEU A 145 4.50 19.86 19.91
C LEU A 145 3.98 18.59 20.62
N ILE A 146 4.79 18.05 21.54
CA ILE A 146 4.44 16.80 22.25
C ILE A 146 3.09 16.98 22.93
N LYS A 147 2.11 16.11 22.56
CA LYS A 147 0.73 16.14 23.08
C LYS A 147 0.03 17.50 22.93
N ALA A 148 0.45 18.31 21.97
CA ALA A 148 -0.28 19.54 21.60
C ALA A 148 -1.64 19.15 20.98
N ARG A 149 -2.62 20.05 21.15
CA ARG A 149 -3.96 19.87 20.60
C ARG A 149 -4.18 20.83 19.45
N LEU A 150 -4.37 20.29 18.25
CA LEU A 150 -4.61 21.02 17.01
C LEU A 150 -5.89 20.53 16.33
N ASN A 151 -6.88 20.06 17.13
CA ASN A 151 -8.11 19.53 16.55
C ASN A 151 -8.84 20.64 15.76
N ARG A 152 -9.26 20.32 14.54
CA ARG A 152 -9.91 21.25 13.59
C ARG A 152 -9.11 22.53 13.32
N ALA A 153 -7.81 22.51 13.58
CA ALA A 153 -6.93 23.60 13.17
C ALA A 153 -6.77 23.62 11.65
N SER A 154 -6.68 24.81 11.06
CA SER A 154 -6.22 24.98 9.68
C SER A 154 -4.71 25.20 9.70
N ALA A 155 -3.96 24.29 9.07
CA ALA A 155 -2.50 24.36 9.00
C ALA A 155 -2.01 23.96 7.59
N ASP A 156 -2.80 24.36 6.57
CA ASP A 156 -2.44 24.15 5.18
C ASP A 156 -1.09 24.81 4.88
N GLU A 157 -0.24 24.12 4.13
CA GLU A 157 1.11 24.58 3.78
C GLU A 157 2.03 24.87 5.01
N ALA A 158 1.60 24.51 6.23
CA ALA A 158 2.42 24.72 7.43
C ALA A 158 3.65 23.79 7.41
N ALA A 159 4.79 24.31 7.88
CA ALA A 159 6.05 23.59 7.91
C ALA A 159 6.32 22.97 9.28
N PHE A 160 6.18 21.64 9.39
CA PHE A 160 6.52 20.82 10.57
C PHE A 160 7.81 20.02 10.38
N TYR A 161 8.64 20.35 9.42
CA TYR A 161 9.87 19.62 9.11
C TYR A 161 10.71 19.37 10.37
N GLY A 162 11.00 18.08 10.67
CA GLY A 162 11.77 17.67 11.83
C GLY A 162 11.17 18.05 13.19
N ALA A 163 9.88 18.39 13.25
CA ALA A 163 9.18 18.67 14.50
C ALA A 163 8.92 17.40 15.33
N ASN A 164 8.86 17.54 16.64
CA ASN A 164 8.42 16.48 17.55
C ASN A 164 6.93 16.66 17.88
N LEU A 165 6.11 15.79 17.30
CA LEU A 165 4.64 15.78 17.37
C LEU A 165 4.11 14.55 18.12
N GLN A 166 4.95 13.91 18.94
CA GLN A 166 4.57 12.68 19.64
C GLN A 166 3.27 12.83 20.43
N GLY A 167 2.28 12.01 20.10
CA GLY A 167 0.97 12.00 20.73
C GLY A 167 0.18 13.31 20.54
N ALA A 168 0.52 14.14 19.56
CA ALA A 168 -0.27 15.33 19.21
C ALA A 168 -1.64 14.95 18.64
N PHE A 169 -2.62 15.85 18.74
CA PHE A 169 -3.99 15.62 18.32
C PHE A 169 -4.34 16.57 17.16
N PHE A 170 -4.62 16.00 15.98
CA PHE A 170 -4.97 16.70 14.75
C PHE A 170 -6.34 16.24 14.20
N ARG A 171 -7.25 15.86 15.08
CA ARG A 171 -8.56 15.35 14.64
C ARG A 171 -9.27 16.38 13.78
N GLU A 172 -9.73 15.94 12.59
CA GLU A 172 -10.45 16.79 11.65
C GLU A 172 -9.67 18.08 11.27
N ALA A 173 -8.34 18.10 11.41
CA ALA A 173 -7.53 19.25 11.02
C ALA A 173 -7.38 19.34 9.50
N LEU A 174 -7.24 20.55 8.98
CA LEU A 174 -6.91 20.84 7.60
C LEU A 174 -5.38 20.98 7.49
N LEU A 175 -4.74 20.11 6.72
CA LEU A 175 -3.28 19.95 6.64
C LEU A 175 -2.85 19.75 5.18
N GLU A 176 -3.62 20.32 4.24
CA GLU A 176 -3.33 20.16 2.83
C GLU A 176 -1.95 20.75 2.50
N ARG A 177 -1.16 19.99 1.75
CA ARG A 177 0.22 20.33 1.38
C ARG A 177 1.12 20.72 2.57
N ALA A 178 0.79 20.28 3.79
CA ALA A 178 1.63 20.51 4.97
C ALA A 178 2.91 19.66 4.90
N HIS A 179 4.00 20.17 5.45
CA HIS A 179 5.33 19.59 5.40
C HIS A 179 5.71 18.91 6.72
N PHE A 180 5.69 17.58 6.75
CA PHE A 180 6.04 16.74 7.91
C PHE A 180 7.31 15.90 7.68
N GLU A 181 8.16 16.27 6.70
CA GLU A 181 9.35 15.48 6.40
C GLU A 181 10.25 15.36 7.65
N ASP A 182 10.74 14.16 7.92
CA ASP A 182 11.53 13.81 9.09
C ASP A 182 10.86 14.14 10.44
N ALA A 183 9.57 14.45 10.50
CA ALA A 183 8.86 14.72 11.75
C ALA A 183 8.55 13.43 12.53
N ASP A 184 8.47 13.55 13.86
CA ASP A 184 8.07 12.44 14.73
C ASP A 184 6.62 12.61 15.19
N LEU A 185 5.72 11.87 14.53
CA LEU A 185 4.27 11.82 14.80
C LEU A 185 3.89 10.50 15.52
N GLN A 186 4.82 9.85 16.19
CA GLN A 186 4.52 8.61 16.90
C GLN A 186 3.32 8.81 17.84
N LEU A 187 2.33 7.88 17.79
CA LEU A 187 1.12 7.95 18.61
C LEU A 187 0.23 9.19 18.38
N ALA A 188 0.47 9.98 17.32
CA ALA A 188 -0.39 11.12 17.00
C ALA A 188 -1.78 10.65 16.56
N ASP A 189 -2.79 11.49 16.80
CA ASP A 189 -4.17 11.26 16.36
C ASP A 189 -4.53 12.24 15.23
N LEU A 190 -4.53 11.73 14.00
CA LEU A 190 -4.86 12.43 12.77
C LEU A 190 -6.21 11.94 12.20
N SER A 191 -7.08 11.36 13.05
CA SER A 191 -8.35 10.82 12.57
C SER A 191 -9.24 11.89 11.92
N GLY A 192 -9.74 11.59 10.72
CA GLY A 192 -10.55 12.49 9.92
C GLY A 192 -9.83 13.74 9.41
N ALA A 193 -8.50 13.84 9.53
CA ALA A 193 -7.74 14.97 9.01
C ALA A 193 -7.67 14.96 7.48
N SER A 194 -7.69 16.16 6.85
CA SER A 194 -7.32 16.35 5.44
C SER A 194 -5.82 16.53 5.33
N LEU A 195 -5.15 15.60 4.67
CA LEU A 195 -3.69 15.55 4.47
C LEU A 195 -3.34 15.57 2.97
N LEU A 196 -4.31 15.97 2.13
CA LEU A 196 -4.21 15.96 0.68
C LEU A 196 -2.89 16.57 0.20
N ASP A 197 -2.18 15.86 -0.69
CA ASP A 197 -0.90 16.28 -1.25
C ASP A 197 0.17 16.65 -0.20
N GLY A 198 0.04 16.16 1.05
CA GLY A 198 0.99 16.41 2.14
C GLY A 198 2.35 15.73 1.94
N TYR A 199 3.39 16.22 2.62
CA TYR A 199 4.76 15.74 2.51
C TYR A 199 5.22 15.08 3.81
N PHE A 200 5.39 13.74 3.81
CA PHE A 200 5.78 12.96 4.99
C PHE A 200 7.08 12.15 4.77
N TYR A 201 7.88 12.49 3.76
CA TYR A 201 9.10 11.74 3.46
C TYR A 201 9.94 11.52 4.73
N GLY A 202 10.21 10.25 5.07
CA GLY A 202 11.02 9.88 6.23
C GLY A 202 10.36 10.11 7.59
N ALA A 203 9.12 10.57 7.68
CA ALA A 203 8.42 10.79 8.94
C ALA A 203 8.17 9.51 9.73
N ASN A 204 8.05 9.63 11.05
CA ASN A 204 7.67 8.54 11.94
C ASN A 204 6.20 8.66 12.37
N LEU A 205 5.34 7.87 11.75
CA LEU A 205 3.89 7.74 12.03
C LEU A 205 3.57 6.44 12.80
N SER A 206 4.57 5.81 13.43
CA SER A 206 4.34 4.53 14.10
C SER A 206 3.29 4.65 15.19
N LYS A 207 2.32 3.73 15.16
CA LYS A 207 1.15 3.70 16.06
C LYS A 207 0.27 4.95 16.01
N ALA A 208 0.38 5.79 14.99
CA ALA A 208 -0.52 6.91 14.77
C ALA A 208 -1.92 6.41 14.39
N ASN A 209 -2.93 7.20 14.69
CA ASN A 209 -4.30 6.99 14.25
C ASN A 209 -4.63 7.90 13.08
N LEU A 210 -4.82 7.32 11.90
CA LEU A 210 -5.22 7.99 10.66
C LEU A 210 -6.57 7.46 10.16
N THR A 211 -7.41 6.96 11.08
CA THR A 211 -8.75 6.45 10.72
C THR A 211 -9.55 7.54 10.02
N ASP A 212 -10.17 7.21 8.87
CA ASP A 212 -10.97 8.14 8.06
C ASP A 212 -10.19 9.39 7.56
N ALA A 213 -8.85 9.40 7.60
CA ALA A 213 -8.05 10.52 7.09
C ALA A 213 -7.99 10.51 5.55
N ASP A 214 -7.89 11.71 4.96
CA ASP A 214 -7.65 11.87 3.52
C ASP A 214 -6.15 12.11 3.24
N LEU A 215 -5.50 11.11 2.66
CA LEU A 215 -4.07 11.08 2.31
C LEU A 215 -3.88 10.97 0.79
N ALA A 216 -4.89 11.33 -0.03
CA ALA A 216 -4.75 11.20 -1.48
C ALA A 216 -3.57 12.05 -1.99
N GLY A 217 -2.78 11.49 -2.90
CA GLY A 217 -1.60 12.14 -3.48
C GLY A 217 -0.44 12.40 -2.51
N THR A 218 -0.53 11.98 -1.26
CA THR A 218 0.47 12.25 -0.21
C THR A 218 1.81 11.57 -0.49
N ASP A 219 2.92 12.25 -0.24
CA ASP A 219 4.27 11.66 -0.25
C ASP A 219 4.60 11.00 1.10
N LEU A 220 4.40 9.69 1.17
CA LEU A 220 4.67 8.84 2.32
C LEU A 220 5.93 7.98 2.13
N ARG A 221 6.79 8.30 1.16
CA ARG A 221 7.98 7.50 0.87
C ARG A 221 8.91 7.44 2.07
N ARG A 222 9.43 6.22 2.34
CA ARG A 222 10.30 5.93 3.48
C ARG A 222 9.72 6.24 4.85
N THR A 223 8.41 6.45 4.98
CA THR A 223 7.76 6.65 6.28
C THR A 223 7.75 5.38 7.11
N ASN A 224 7.75 5.56 8.43
CA ASN A 224 7.49 4.49 9.38
C ASN A 224 6.03 4.55 9.84
N LEU A 225 5.19 3.66 9.29
CA LEU A 225 3.77 3.50 9.62
C LEU A 225 3.51 2.24 10.46
N ARG A 226 4.54 1.63 11.07
CA ARG A 226 4.38 0.40 11.85
C ARG A 226 3.27 0.51 12.88
N GLN A 227 2.36 -0.48 12.86
CA GLN A 227 1.24 -0.55 13.80
C GLN A 227 0.33 0.69 13.80
N ALA A 228 0.38 1.53 12.78
CA ALA A 228 -0.56 2.62 12.60
C ALA A 228 -1.95 2.10 12.23
N THR A 229 -2.97 2.91 12.44
CA THR A 229 -4.35 2.62 12.03
C THR A 229 -4.74 3.57 10.91
N LEU A 230 -4.99 3.01 9.72
CA LEU A 230 -5.45 3.72 8.51
C LEU A 230 -6.80 3.15 8.04
N ARG A 231 -7.62 2.72 8.97
CA ARG A 231 -8.93 2.16 8.63
C ARG A 231 -9.77 3.19 7.87
N ARG A 232 -10.31 2.81 6.70
CA ARG A 232 -11.09 3.66 5.79
C ARG A 232 -10.39 4.96 5.37
N ALA A 233 -9.06 5.03 5.51
CA ALA A 233 -8.31 6.16 5.00
C ALA A 233 -8.31 6.16 3.47
N ASN A 234 -8.31 7.35 2.88
CA ASN A 234 -8.12 7.56 1.45
C ASN A 234 -6.63 7.74 1.16
N LEU A 235 -6.02 6.81 0.42
CA LEU A 235 -4.61 6.83 0.00
C LEU A 235 -4.50 6.77 -1.53
N GLN A 236 -5.53 7.20 -2.25
CA GLN A 236 -5.52 7.17 -3.72
C GLN A 236 -4.30 7.91 -4.28
N GLY A 237 -3.53 7.24 -5.14
CA GLY A 237 -2.33 7.81 -5.75
C GLY A 237 -1.21 8.18 -4.77
N ALA A 238 -1.30 7.81 -3.48
CA ALA A 238 -0.24 8.08 -2.50
C ALA A 238 1.07 7.38 -2.85
N LEU A 239 2.20 8.03 -2.57
CA LEU A 239 3.54 7.49 -2.77
C LEU A 239 4.02 6.84 -1.47
N LEU A 240 4.10 5.51 -1.45
CA LEU A 240 4.48 4.69 -0.28
C LEU A 240 5.75 3.88 -0.55
N ASP A 241 6.53 4.25 -1.58
CA ASP A 241 7.74 3.51 -1.95
C ASP A 241 8.70 3.40 -0.77
N SER A 242 9.18 2.19 -0.52
CA SER A 242 10.05 1.87 0.61
C SER A 242 9.49 2.23 2.01
N ALA A 243 8.20 2.50 2.14
CA ALA A 243 7.56 2.74 3.43
C ALA A 243 7.48 1.45 4.26
N THR A 244 7.40 1.60 5.59
CA THR A 244 7.25 0.47 6.51
C THR A 244 5.86 0.47 7.14
N LEU A 245 5.01 -0.45 6.70
CA LEU A 245 3.62 -0.64 7.13
C LEU A 245 3.44 -1.97 7.91
N ASP A 246 4.49 -2.50 8.55
CA ASP A 246 4.40 -3.79 9.24
C ASP A 246 3.36 -3.73 10.37
N GLY A 247 2.40 -4.64 10.35
CA GLY A 247 1.31 -4.70 11.32
C GLY A 247 0.33 -3.53 11.29
N THR A 248 0.34 -2.73 10.24
CA THR A 248 -0.59 -1.61 10.04
C THR A 248 -2.00 -2.13 9.72
N SER A 249 -3.03 -1.45 10.24
CA SER A 249 -4.42 -1.70 9.87
C SER A 249 -4.84 -0.77 8.73
N LEU A 250 -5.11 -1.37 7.56
CA LEU A 250 -5.59 -0.72 6.34
C LEU A 250 -6.98 -1.27 5.95
N VAL A 251 -7.74 -1.72 6.95
CA VAL A 251 -9.09 -2.31 6.73
C VAL A 251 -10.00 -1.30 6.05
N GLU A 252 -10.62 -1.71 4.91
CA GLU A 252 -11.50 -0.85 4.11
C GLU A 252 -10.81 0.43 3.57
N ALA A 253 -9.48 0.53 3.61
CA ALA A 253 -8.76 1.69 3.06
C ALA A 253 -8.81 1.71 1.53
N ASP A 254 -8.75 2.90 0.96
CA ASP A 254 -8.66 3.08 -0.49
C ASP A 254 -7.23 3.44 -0.90
N LEU A 255 -6.55 2.50 -1.56
CA LEU A 255 -5.19 2.63 -2.10
C LEU A 255 -5.21 2.53 -3.65
N GLU A 256 -6.32 2.90 -4.30
CA GLU A 256 -6.38 2.85 -5.76
C GLU A 256 -5.22 3.64 -6.37
N SER A 257 -4.49 2.98 -7.28
CA SER A 257 -3.33 3.56 -7.97
C SER A 257 -2.19 4.05 -7.04
N ALA A 258 -2.14 3.60 -5.78
CA ALA A 258 -1.04 3.91 -4.87
C ALA A 258 0.26 3.20 -5.28
N TYR A 259 1.41 3.80 -4.96
CA TYR A 259 2.74 3.27 -5.23
C TYR A 259 3.36 2.70 -3.96
N LEU A 260 3.63 1.38 -3.94
CA LEU A 260 4.15 0.64 -2.79
C LEU A 260 5.39 -0.17 -3.17
N ASP A 261 6.17 0.28 -4.16
CA ASP A 261 7.40 -0.38 -4.62
C ASP A 261 8.38 -0.55 -3.45
N ASP A 262 8.92 -1.76 -3.25
CA ASP A 262 9.80 -2.10 -2.11
C ASP A 262 9.19 -1.84 -0.71
N ALA A 263 7.89 -1.57 -0.57
CA ALA A 263 7.27 -1.33 0.74
C ALA A 263 7.19 -2.61 1.59
N SER A 264 7.24 -2.45 2.91
CA SER A 264 7.06 -3.56 3.85
C SER A 264 5.68 -3.51 4.50
N LEU A 265 4.87 -4.53 4.24
CA LEU A 265 3.50 -4.74 4.76
C LEU A 265 3.41 -6.08 5.50
N VAL A 266 4.48 -6.52 6.15
CA VAL A 266 4.49 -7.80 6.87
C VAL A 266 3.44 -7.78 7.98
N GLN A 267 2.52 -8.77 7.96
CA GLN A 267 1.39 -8.87 8.89
C GLN A 267 0.42 -7.66 8.86
N ALA A 268 0.45 -6.83 7.81
CA ALA A 268 -0.53 -5.77 7.65
C ALA A 268 -1.95 -6.35 7.40
N ASP A 269 -2.96 -5.61 7.84
CA ASP A 269 -4.37 -5.96 7.64
C ASP A 269 -4.99 -5.06 6.56
N LEU A 270 -5.17 -5.60 5.35
CA LEU A 270 -5.77 -4.96 4.19
C LEU A 270 -7.14 -5.58 3.85
N HIS A 271 -7.84 -6.13 4.86
CA HIS A 271 -9.14 -6.73 4.67
C HIS A 271 -10.13 -5.74 4.02
N GLU A 272 -10.76 -6.17 2.92
CA GLU A 272 -11.71 -5.34 2.14
C GLU A 272 -11.12 -4.02 1.59
N ALA A 273 -9.79 -3.85 1.56
CA ALA A 273 -9.17 -2.66 0.98
C ALA A 273 -9.33 -2.62 -0.55
N SER A 274 -9.46 -1.41 -1.11
CA SER A 274 -9.33 -1.16 -2.55
C SER A 274 -7.86 -0.96 -2.91
N LEU A 275 -7.32 -1.84 -3.76
CA LEU A 275 -5.92 -1.84 -4.20
C LEU A 275 -5.86 -1.85 -5.74
N ARG A 276 -6.94 -1.38 -6.38
CA ARG A 276 -7.09 -1.42 -7.84
C ARG A 276 -5.98 -0.60 -8.50
N GLY A 277 -5.25 -1.23 -9.42
CA GLY A 277 -4.14 -0.58 -10.13
C GLY A 277 -2.96 -0.19 -9.25
N ALA A 278 -2.92 -0.59 -7.98
CA ALA A 278 -1.80 -0.29 -7.10
C ALA A 278 -0.52 -1.02 -7.52
N ASP A 279 0.63 -0.41 -7.28
CA ASP A 279 1.95 -0.94 -7.60
C ASP A 279 2.65 -1.49 -6.36
N PHE A 280 2.73 -2.83 -6.26
CA PHE A 280 3.37 -3.58 -5.18
C PHE A 280 4.67 -4.27 -5.62
N ARG A 281 5.33 -3.78 -6.65
CA ARG A 281 6.57 -4.45 -7.12
C ARG A 281 7.55 -4.60 -5.97
N TYR A 282 8.07 -5.82 -5.82
CA TYR A 282 9.04 -6.19 -4.80
C TYR A 282 8.60 -5.97 -3.34
N ALA A 283 7.34 -5.59 -3.10
CA ALA A 283 6.79 -5.37 -1.77
C ALA A 283 6.79 -6.65 -0.92
N ARG A 284 6.87 -6.51 0.38
CA ARG A 284 6.88 -7.60 1.37
C ARG A 284 5.52 -7.70 2.08
N LEU A 285 4.70 -8.66 1.69
CA LEU A 285 3.35 -8.90 2.24
C LEU A 285 3.25 -10.24 2.99
N THR A 286 4.37 -10.75 3.52
CA THR A 286 4.38 -12.03 4.23
C THR A 286 3.40 -12.01 5.40
N ASN A 287 2.49 -13.00 5.46
CA ASN A 287 1.39 -13.11 6.43
C ASN A 287 0.40 -11.93 6.43
N ALA A 288 0.38 -11.07 5.42
CA ALA A 288 -0.61 -10.00 5.30
C ALA A 288 -2.02 -10.58 5.12
N ASN A 289 -3.02 -9.86 5.59
CA ASN A 289 -4.43 -10.16 5.41
C ASN A 289 -5.01 -9.32 4.29
N LEU A 290 -5.26 -9.95 3.14
CA LEU A 290 -5.85 -9.34 1.93
C LEU A 290 -7.22 -10.00 1.62
N GLN A 291 -7.90 -10.55 2.63
CA GLN A 291 -9.20 -11.18 2.42
C GLN A 291 -10.18 -10.17 1.81
N ARG A 292 -10.87 -10.57 0.73
CA ARG A 292 -11.83 -9.74 -0.01
C ARG A 292 -11.26 -8.42 -0.54
N ALA A 293 -9.95 -8.21 -0.50
CA ALA A 293 -9.32 -7.03 -1.10
C ALA A 293 -9.52 -7.02 -2.62
N ASN A 294 -9.62 -5.82 -3.20
CA ASN A 294 -9.69 -5.64 -4.64
C ASN A 294 -8.32 -5.25 -5.20
N LEU A 295 -7.63 -6.21 -5.83
CA LEU A 295 -6.34 -6.04 -6.50
C LEU A 295 -6.46 -6.08 -8.03
N GLU A 296 -7.63 -5.72 -8.57
CA GLU A 296 -7.83 -5.66 -10.02
C GLU A 296 -6.80 -4.75 -10.68
N ASN A 297 -6.15 -5.23 -11.75
CA ASN A 297 -5.07 -4.53 -12.46
C ASN A 297 -3.82 -4.18 -11.59
N ALA A 298 -3.70 -4.69 -10.37
CA ALA A 298 -2.54 -4.42 -9.52
C ALA A 298 -1.25 -5.04 -10.09
N ASN A 299 -0.14 -4.34 -9.94
CA ASN A 299 1.19 -4.87 -10.26
C ASN A 299 1.85 -5.43 -9.01
N ILE A 300 2.02 -6.75 -8.98
CA ILE A 300 2.52 -7.52 -7.83
C ILE A 300 3.83 -8.24 -8.22
N GLU A 301 4.51 -7.76 -9.28
CA GLU A 301 5.75 -8.36 -9.77
C GLU A 301 6.79 -8.49 -8.66
N GLY A 302 7.35 -9.68 -8.50
CA GLY A 302 8.42 -9.97 -7.55
C GLY A 302 8.03 -9.82 -6.07
N ALA A 303 6.79 -9.47 -5.76
CA ALA A 303 6.34 -9.28 -4.38
C ALA A 303 6.33 -10.60 -3.59
N ASN A 304 6.53 -10.50 -2.28
CA ASN A 304 6.51 -11.65 -1.38
C ASN A 304 5.20 -11.71 -0.57
N LEU A 305 4.26 -12.53 -1.03
CA LEU A 305 2.97 -12.82 -0.39
C LEU A 305 2.96 -14.20 0.31
N ALA A 306 4.12 -14.73 0.69
CA ALA A 306 4.17 -16.04 1.34
C ALA A 306 3.28 -16.05 2.59
N LYS A 307 2.39 -17.07 2.67
CA LYS A 307 1.41 -17.24 3.75
C LYS A 307 0.39 -16.09 3.87
N ALA A 308 0.26 -15.21 2.89
CA ALA A 308 -0.77 -14.18 2.87
C ALA A 308 -2.18 -14.81 2.79
N ARG A 309 -3.17 -14.11 3.30
CA ARG A 309 -4.58 -14.48 3.25
C ARG A 309 -5.26 -13.68 2.14
N LEU A 310 -5.55 -14.32 1.02
CA LEU A 310 -6.13 -13.74 -0.19
C LEU A 310 -7.49 -14.38 -0.53
N ASN A 311 -8.10 -15.06 0.44
CA ASN A 311 -9.36 -15.74 0.18
C ASN A 311 -10.46 -14.74 -0.25
N SER A 312 -11.14 -15.09 -1.34
CA SER A 312 -12.14 -14.24 -2.00
C SER A 312 -11.59 -12.87 -2.49
N ALA A 313 -10.28 -12.67 -2.60
CA ALA A 313 -9.70 -11.47 -3.20
C ALA A 313 -10.00 -11.43 -4.71
N THR A 314 -10.17 -10.22 -5.26
CA THR A 314 -10.26 -9.98 -6.70
C THR A 314 -8.89 -9.58 -7.22
N MET A 315 -8.32 -10.39 -8.11
CA MET A 315 -6.98 -10.21 -8.71
C MET A 315 -7.07 -10.28 -10.24
N THR A 316 -8.23 -9.94 -10.80
CA THR A 316 -8.47 -9.94 -12.24
C THR A 316 -7.46 -9.03 -12.94
N MET A 317 -6.86 -9.51 -14.04
CA MET A 317 -5.85 -8.76 -14.83
C MET A 317 -4.61 -8.31 -14.04
N SER A 318 -4.38 -8.82 -12.83
CA SER A 318 -3.19 -8.47 -12.05
C SER A 318 -1.92 -9.12 -12.60
N VAL A 319 -0.77 -8.48 -12.36
CA VAL A 319 0.55 -8.97 -12.79
C VAL A 319 1.30 -9.51 -11.59
N LEU A 320 1.53 -10.84 -11.56
CA LEU A 320 2.21 -11.57 -10.50
C LEU A 320 3.50 -12.25 -11.01
N TYR A 321 4.15 -11.65 -12.00
CA TYR A 321 5.40 -12.17 -12.54
C TYR A 321 6.42 -12.37 -11.42
N LYS A 322 6.91 -13.62 -11.25
CA LYS A 322 7.84 -14.00 -10.17
C LYS A 322 7.39 -13.70 -8.74
N ALA A 323 6.11 -13.43 -8.52
CA ALA A 323 5.60 -13.23 -7.16
C ALA A 323 5.69 -14.52 -6.33
N ASN A 324 5.97 -14.40 -5.03
CA ASN A 324 6.01 -15.51 -4.11
C ASN A 324 4.72 -15.62 -3.30
N LEU A 325 3.86 -16.59 -3.67
CA LEU A 325 2.61 -16.93 -2.99
C LEU A 325 2.71 -18.28 -2.26
N THR A 326 3.92 -18.74 -1.92
CA THR A 326 4.13 -20.02 -1.24
C THR A 326 3.26 -20.14 0.01
N SER A 327 2.42 -21.16 0.07
CA SER A 327 1.47 -21.42 1.17
C SER A 327 0.45 -20.28 1.40
N ALA A 328 0.23 -19.40 0.44
CA ALA A 328 -0.82 -18.38 0.52
C ALA A 328 -2.21 -19.04 0.44
N ASN A 329 -3.21 -18.40 1.05
CA ASN A 329 -4.61 -18.80 0.97
C ASN A 329 -5.34 -17.96 -0.07
N LEU A 330 -5.61 -18.55 -1.25
CA LEU A 330 -6.36 -17.95 -2.37
C LEU A 330 -7.73 -18.64 -2.56
N HIS A 331 -8.29 -19.26 -1.52
CA HIS A 331 -9.56 -19.96 -1.62
C HIS A 331 -10.66 -19.04 -2.18
N GLY A 332 -11.26 -19.43 -3.31
CA GLY A 332 -12.30 -18.65 -3.98
C GLY A 332 -11.84 -17.29 -4.52
N ALA A 333 -10.53 -17.05 -4.66
CA ALA A 333 -10.01 -15.82 -5.26
C ALA A 333 -10.31 -15.79 -6.78
N ARG A 334 -10.41 -14.58 -7.34
CA ARG A 334 -10.65 -14.34 -8.77
C ARG A 334 -9.35 -13.88 -9.43
N LEU A 335 -8.76 -14.73 -10.27
CA LEU A 335 -7.51 -14.45 -11.00
C LEU A 335 -7.72 -14.42 -12.52
N HIS A 336 -8.95 -14.22 -12.98
CA HIS A 336 -9.28 -14.19 -14.40
C HIS A 336 -8.35 -13.24 -15.16
N HIS A 337 -7.74 -13.73 -16.26
CA HIS A 337 -6.72 -13.00 -17.05
C HIS A 337 -5.46 -12.55 -16.28
N ALA A 338 -5.21 -13.01 -15.07
CA ALA A 338 -3.99 -12.65 -14.35
C ALA A 338 -2.74 -13.25 -15.00
N VAL A 339 -1.59 -12.58 -14.83
CA VAL A 339 -0.28 -13.01 -15.36
C VAL A 339 0.57 -13.56 -14.23
N LEU A 340 0.79 -14.88 -14.21
CA LEU A 340 1.53 -15.61 -13.16
C LEU A 340 2.81 -16.28 -13.72
N ILE A 341 3.44 -15.68 -14.71
CA ILE A 341 4.67 -16.23 -15.29
C ILE A 341 5.72 -16.44 -14.18
N ASP A 342 6.25 -17.64 -14.05
CA ASP A 342 7.31 -17.97 -13.08
C ASP A 342 6.94 -17.68 -11.61
N ALA A 343 5.62 -17.54 -11.30
CA ALA A 343 5.14 -17.28 -9.94
C ALA A 343 5.26 -18.54 -9.07
N HIS A 344 5.57 -18.36 -7.78
CA HIS A 344 5.74 -19.44 -6.80
C HIS A 344 4.47 -19.62 -5.96
N LEU A 345 3.68 -20.65 -6.26
CA LEU A 345 2.43 -21.02 -5.59
C LEU A 345 2.51 -22.37 -4.88
N SER A 346 3.72 -22.85 -4.60
CA SER A 346 3.88 -24.15 -3.95
C SER A 346 3.10 -24.18 -2.62
N ARG A 347 2.27 -25.24 -2.46
CA ARG A 347 1.39 -25.43 -1.29
C ARG A 347 0.34 -24.31 -1.09
N ALA A 348 0.10 -23.47 -2.07
CA ALA A 348 -0.98 -22.49 -2.00
C ALA A 348 -2.35 -23.18 -2.00
N ASP A 349 -3.33 -22.57 -1.34
CA ASP A 349 -4.72 -23.00 -1.38
C ASP A 349 -5.51 -22.18 -2.42
N LEU A 350 -5.75 -22.79 -3.58
CA LEU A 350 -6.50 -22.24 -4.72
C LEU A 350 -7.84 -22.95 -4.92
N GLN A 351 -8.36 -23.63 -3.89
CA GLN A 351 -9.65 -24.32 -4.02
C GLN A 351 -10.75 -23.32 -4.40
N LYS A 352 -11.58 -23.71 -5.38
CA LYS A 352 -12.66 -22.88 -5.92
C LYS A 352 -12.22 -21.54 -6.50
N ALA A 353 -10.93 -21.33 -6.71
CA ALA A 353 -10.45 -20.12 -7.36
C ALA A 353 -10.85 -20.08 -8.84
N ASP A 354 -11.12 -18.89 -9.35
CA ASP A 354 -11.33 -18.63 -10.77
C ASP A 354 -9.99 -18.24 -11.43
N LEU A 355 -9.43 -19.17 -12.17
CA LEU A 355 -8.18 -19.04 -12.92
C LEU A 355 -8.44 -19.06 -14.46
N THR A 356 -9.68 -18.72 -14.86
CA THR A 356 -10.06 -18.71 -16.28
C THR A 356 -9.13 -17.78 -17.06
N GLU A 357 -8.62 -18.28 -18.20
CA GLU A 357 -7.71 -17.54 -19.09
C GLU A 357 -6.44 -16.99 -18.39
N VAL A 358 -6.06 -17.53 -17.23
CA VAL A 358 -4.82 -17.14 -16.56
C VAL A 358 -3.61 -17.47 -17.44
N TYR A 359 -2.61 -16.59 -17.46
CA TYR A 359 -1.35 -16.80 -18.17
C TYR A 359 -0.22 -17.12 -17.17
N ALA A 360 0.06 -18.42 -16.99
CA ALA A 360 0.93 -18.94 -15.93
C ALA A 360 2.02 -19.89 -16.44
N PRO A 361 2.73 -19.60 -17.57
CA PRO A 361 3.81 -20.47 -18.00
C PRO A 361 4.93 -20.52 -16.95
N LYS A 362 5.50 -21.71 -16.75
CA LYS A 362 6.55 -21.98 -15.77
C LYS A 362 6.16 -21.71 -14.31
N ALA A 363 4.88 -21.54 -14.01
CA ALA A 363 4.44 -21.35 -12.62
C ALA A 363 4.76 -22.57 -11.75
N HIS A 364 5.12 -22.35 -10.49
CA HIS A 364 5.47 -23.37 -9.51
C HIS A 364 4.28 -23.66 -8.60
N LEU A 365 3.52 -24.72 -8.88
CA LEU A 365 2.28 -25.12 -8.21
C LEU A 365 2.42 -26.46 -7.46
N GLN A 366 3.65 -26.84 -7.09
CA GLN A 366 3.90 -28.13 -6.43
C GLN A 366 3.10 -28.21 -5.12
N GLN A 367 2.35 -29.30 -4.96
CA GLN A 367 1.52 -29.56 -3.78
C GLN A 367 0.44 -28.48 -3.53
N ALA A 368 0.12 -27.65 -4.52
CA ALA A 368 -0.96 -26.69 -4.43
C ALA A 368 -2.32 -27.40 -4.38
N ARG A 369 -3.30 -26.78 -3.76
CA ARG A 369 -4.69 -27.25 -3.66
C ARG A 369 -5.55 -26.47 -4.64
N LEU A 370 -5.97 -27.11 -5.73
CA LEU A 370 -6.80 -26.52 -6.80
C LEU A 370 -8.13 -27.30 -6.97
N ALA A 371 -8.56 -28.01 -5.93
CA ALA A 371 -9.83 -28.74 -6.03
C ALA A 371 -10.99 -27.79 -6.33
N GLU A 372 -11.84 -28.17 -7.30
CA GLU A 372 -12.97 -27.36 -7.79
C GLU A 372 -12.57 -25.99 -8.39
N ALA A 373 -11.29 -25.73 -8.68
CA ALA A 373 -10.84 -24.52 -9.35
C ALA A 373 -11.26 -24.51 -10.84
N ASN A 374 -11.53 -23.32 -11.38
CA ASN A 374 -11.78 -23.13 -12.80
C ASN A 374 -10.49 -22.65 -13.51
N LEU A 375 -9.95 -23.48 -14.41
CA LEU A 375 -8.75 -23.20 -15.22
C LEU A 375 -9.09 -23.24 -16.72
N GLU A 376 -10.35 -23.03 -17.09
CA GLU A 376 -10.76 -23.00 -18.49
C GLU A 376 -9.88 -22.01 -19.29
N LEU A 377 -9.36 -22.44 -20.45
CA LEU A 377 -8.48 -21.68 -21.34
C LEU A 377 -7.16 -21.21 -20.68
N ALA A 378 -6.83 -21.67 -19.48
CA ALA A 378 -5.58 -21.29 -18.82
C ALA A 378 -4.34 -21.75 -19.59
N ASN A 379 -3.27 -20.97 -19.56
CA ASN A 379 -1.97 -21.33 -20.10
C ASN A 379 -1.00 -21.71 -18.97
N LEU A 380 -0.69 -23.00 -18.87
CA LEU A 380 0.19 -23.62 -17.88
C LEU A 380 1.40 -24.32 -18.55
N VAL A 381 1.85 -23.78 -19.69
CA VAL A 381 3.01 -24.34 -20.42
C VAL A 381 4.22 -24.44 -19.50
N SER A 382 4.83 -25.64 -19.46
CA SER A 382 6.01 -25.93 -18.62
C SER A 382 5.81 -25.63 -17.10
N ALA A 383 4.56 -25.51 -16.61
CA ALA A 383 4.28 -25.32 -15.18
C ALA A 383 4.57 -26.60 -14.39
N ASP A 384 5.01 -26.46 -13.13
CA ASP A 384 5.19 -27.58 -12.21
C ASP A 384 3.98 -27.73 -11.28
N LEU A 385 3.14 -28.70 -11.57
CA LEU A 385 1.92 -29.09 -10.86
C LEU A 385 2.11 -30.39 -10.06
N SER A 386 3.37 -30.81 -9.85
CA SER A 386 3.64 -32.11 -9.21
C SER A 386 3.02 -32.19 -7.81
N GLU A 387 2.38 -33.34 -7.54
CA GLU A 387 1.68 -33.61 -6.28
C GLU A 387 0.53 -32.61 -5.95
N ALA A 388 0.08 -31.77 -6.90
CA ALA A 388 -1.06 -30.87 -6.70
C ALA A 388 -2.38 -31.63 -6.60
N ASP A 389 -3.35 -31.09 -5.87
CA ASP A 389 -4.73 -31.59 -5.85
C ASP A 389 -5.61 -30.71 -6.76
N MET A 390 -5.95 -31.25 -7.93
CA MET A 390 -6.80 -30.64 -8.95
C MET A 390 -8.11 -31.42 -9.14
N SER A 391 -8.54 -32.16 -8.10
CA SER A 391 -9.79 -32.92 -8.16
C SER A 391 -10.99 -32.04 -8.45
N HIS A 392 -11.89 -32.49 -9.32
CA HIS A 392 -13.10 -31.79 -9.74
C HIS A 392 -12.84 -30.40 -10.38
N SER A 393 -11.60 -30.08 -10.79
CA SER A 393 -11.30 -28.84 -11.49
C SER A 393 -11.86 -28.83 -12.92
N ILE A 394 -12.15 -27.62 -13.42
CA ILE A 394 -12.54 -27.37 -14.81
C ILE A 394 -11.28 -26.92 -15.57
N MET A 395 -10.82 -27.75 -16.53
CA MET A 395 -9.58 -27.54 -17.29
C MET A 395 -9.84 -27.61 -18.80
N VAL A 396 -11.05 -27.22 -19.22
CA VAL A 396 -11.46 -27.24 -20.62
C VAL A 396 -10.52 -26.36 -21.45
N GLN A 397 -9.95 -26.93 -22.50
CA GLN A 397 -9.00 -26.25 -23.40
C GLN A 397 -7.76 -25.66 -22.71
N THR A 398 -7.43 -26.08 -21.49
CA THR A 398 -6.22 -25.67 -20.78
C THR A 398 -4.97 -26.12 -21.56
N ASN A 399 -3.96 -25.22 -21.68
CA ASN A 399 -2.68 -25.54 -22.26
C ASN A 399 -1.70 -26.06 -21.18
N LEU A 400 -1.43 -27.36 -21.17
CA LEU A 400 -0.53 -28.08 -20.27
C LEU A 400 0.71 -28.63 -21.00
N GLN A 401 1.09 -28.06 -22.15
CA GLN A 401 2.29 -28.49 -22.87
C GLN A 401 3.51 -28.47 -21.95
N GLU A 402 4.29 -29.56 -21.95
CA GLU A 402 5.51 -29.68 -21.13
C GLU A 402 5.29 -29.55 -19.62
N ALA A 403 4.04 -29.50 -19.14
CA ALA A 403 3.76 -29.36 -17.71
C ALA A 403 4.18 -30.63 -16.94
N ASN A 404 4.67 -30.48 -15.73
CA ASN A 404 4.95 -31.56 -14.81
C ASN A 404 3.70 -31.89 -13.96
N LEU A 405 2.99 -32.95 -14.31
CA LEU A 405 1.79 -33.43 -13.63
C LEU A 405 2.07 -34.71 -12.79
N ARG A 406 3.33 -34.94 -12.41
CA ARG A 406 3.71 -36.15 -11.64
C ARG A 406 2.97 -36.22 -10.31
N GLY A 407 2.26 -37.33 -10.09
CA GLY A 407 1.52 -37.53 -8.85
C GLY A 407 0.36 -36.58 -8.61
N THR A 408 -0.01 -35.79 -9.60
CA THR A 408 -1.15 -34.85 -9.49
C THR A 408 -2.46 -35.60 -9.34
N ASN A 409 -3.34 -35.19 -8.46
CA ASN A 409 -4.69 -35.70 -8.31
C ASN A 409 -5.64 -34.94 -9.26
N LEU A 410 -6.07 -35.58 -10.32
CA LEU A 410 -7.02 -35.09 -11.34
C LEU A 410 -8.35 -35.86 -11.30
N THR A 411 -8.68 -36.47 -10.15
CA THR A 411 -9.92 -37.23 -9.98
C THR A 411 -11.13 -36.38 -10.36
N ALA A 412 -11.96 -36.87 -11.28
CA ALA A 412 -13.17 -36.23 -11.77
C ALA A 412 -12.95 -34.80 -12.34
N ALA A 413 -11.73 -34.45 -12.76
CA ALA A 413 -11.45 -33.19 -13.45
C ALA A 413 -11.94 -33.25 -14.92
N ASP A 414 -12.35 -32.09 -15.46
CA ASP A 414 -12.72 -31.93 -16.86
C ASP A 414 -11.57 -31.35 -17.68
N LEU A 415 -10.87 -32.19 -18.43
CA LEU A 415 -9.76 -31.82 -19.34
C LEU A 415 -10.20 -31.85 -20.81
N THR A 416 -11.48 -31.63 -21.10
CA THR A 416 -11.99 -31.65 -22.49
C THR A 416 -11.18 -30.70 -23.37
N GLY A 417 -10.55 -31.22 -24.42
CA GLY A 417 -9.76 -30.41 -25.35
C GLY A 417 -8.45 -29.85 -24.80
N ALA A 418 -8.00 -30.25 -23.59
CA ALA A 418 -6.74 -29.78 -23.01
C ALA A 418 -5.54 -30.22 -23.86
N GLN A 419 -4.48 -29.43 -23.92
CA GLN A 419 -3.24 -29.71 -24.65
C GLN A 419 -2.22 -30.34 -23.69
N LEU A 420 -1.83 -31.58 -23.94
CA LEU A 420 -0.95 -32.44 -23.10
C LEU A 420 0.35 -32.84 -23.80
N ASN A 421 0.75 -32.10 -24.85
CA ASN A 421 1.99 -32.40 -25.58
C ASN A 421 3.18 -32.39 -24.62
N ASN A 422 3.92 -33.51 -24.57
CA ASN A 422 5.10 -33.68 -23.72
C ASN A 422 4.88 -33.48 -22.21
N ALA A 423 3.64 -33.43 -21.69
CA ALA A 423 3.39 -33.38 -20.27
C ALA A 423 3.88 -34.65 -19.55
N ASP A 424 4.47 -34.52 -18.36
CA ASP A 424 4.86 -35.66 -17.52
C ASP A 424 3.68 -36.09 -16.64
N LEU A 425 3.03 -37.21 -17.02
CA LEU A 425 1.85 -37.78 -16.35
C LEU A 425 2.20 -38.92 -15.37
N GLN A 426 3.47 -39.09 -15.02
CA GLN A 426 3.88 -40.20 -14.18
C GLN A 426 3.15 -40.19 -12.84
N GLN A 427 2.37 -41.25 -12.55
CA GLN A 427 1.57 -41.41 -11.33
C GLN A 427 0.44 -40.38 -11.17
N ALA A 428 0.09 -39.61 -12.20
CA ALA A 428 -1.09 -38.74 -12.18
C ALA A 428 -2.36 -39.61 -12.05
N ASN A 429 -3.32 -39.13 -11.26
CA ASN A 429 -4.58 -39.84 -10.99
C ASN A 429 -5.74 -39.20 -11.77
N PHE A 430 -6.18 -39.85 -12.87
CA PHE A 430 -7.27 -39.38 -13.72
C PHE A 430 -8.59 -40.14 -13.50
N ARG A 431 -8.79 -40.80 -12.37
CA ARG A 431 -10.02 -41.57 -12.12
C ARG A 431 -11.25 -40.68 -12.26
N GLY A 432 -12.21 -41.12 -13.08
CA GLY A 432 -13.42 -40.38 -13.38
C GLY A 432 -13.21 -39.05 -14.15
N ALA A 433 -11.99 -38.73 -14.56
CA ALA A 433 -11.70 -37.52 -15.32
C ALA A 433 -12.18 -37.62 -16.78
N ASN A 434 -12.45 -36.48 -17.40
CA ASN A 434 -12.80 -36.36 -18.81
C ASN A 434 -11.62 -35.84 -19.64
N LEU A 435 -10.98 -36.70 -20.42
CA LEU A 435 -9.89 -36.39 -21.35
C LEU A 435 -10.38 -36.38 -22.82
N SER A 436 -11.70 -36.27 -23.04
CA SER A 436 -12.26 -36.31 -24.42
C SER A 436 -11.69 -35.18 -25.26
N GLY A 437 -11.20 -35.47 -26.45
CA GLY A 437 -10.61 -34.49 -27.33
C GLY A 437 -9.31 -33.84 -26.82
N ALA A 438 -8.67 -34.40 -25.78
CA ALA A 438 -7.36 -33.96 -25.34
C ALA A 438 -6.34 -34.06 -26.48
N LEU A 439 -5.53 -33.01 -26.68
CA LEU A 439 -4.60 -32.86 -27.80
C LEU A 439 -3.17 -33.24 -27.37
N GLY A 440 -2.43 -33.90 -28.27
CA GLY A 440 -1.00 -34.21 -28.05
C GLY A 440 -0.74 -35.27 -26.97
N LEU A 441 -1.79 -35.91 -26.43
CA LEU A 441 -1.66 -37.06 -25.53
C LEU A 441 -1.28 -38.28 -26.31
N VAL A 442 -0.24 -39.01 -25.88
CA VAL A 442 0.21 -40.27 -26.51
C VAL A 442 0.09 -41.44 -25.54
N GLN A 443 0.02 -42.67 -26.09
CA GLN A 443 -0.15 -43.90 -25.29
C GLN A 443 0.92 -44.03 -24.19
N ALA A 444 2.17 -43.73 -24.48
CA ALA A 444 3.27 -43.83 -23.53
C ALA A 444 3.13 -42.90 -22.29
N GLN A 445 2.48 -41.73 -22.44
CA GLN A 445 2.14 -40.84 -21.31
C GLN A 445 0.99 -41.45 -20.49
N LEU A 446 -0.07 -41.93 -21.18
CA LEU A 446 -1.26 -42.47 -20.54
C LEU A 446 -0.93 -43.76 -19.74
N ASP A 447 0.00 -44.60 -20.23
CA ASP A 447 0.45 -45.82 -19.56
C ASP A 447 1.15 -45.55 -18.20
N GLN A 448 1.58 -44.33 -17.95
CA GLN A 448 2.22 -43.91 -16.69
C GLN A 448 1.22 -43.35 -15.67
N ALA A 449 -0.04 -43.16 -16.05
CA ALA A 449 -1.10 -42.55 -15.24
C ALA A 449 -2.06 -43.62 -14.68
N CYS A 450 -2.85 -43.22 -13.67
CA CYS A 450 -3.91 -44.03 -13.08
C CYS A 450 -5.27 -43.62 -13.63
N LEU A 451 -5.98 -44.56 -14.23
CA LEU A 451 -7.33 -44.37 -14.77
C LEU A 451 -8.28 -45.45 -14.20
N ASP A 452 -9.58 -45.23 -14.33
CA ASP A 452 -10.64 -46.21 -14.05
C ASP A 452 -11.64 -46.31 -15.22
N GLU A 453 -12.69 -47.09 -15.05
CA GLU A 453 -13.71 -47.29 -16.09
C GLU A 453 -14.51 -46.02 -16.40
N ALA A 454 -14.64 -45.11 -15.43
CA ALA A 454 -15.36 -43.86 -15.59
C ALA A 454 -14.54 -42.79 -16.33
N THR A 455 -13.20 -42.97 -16.42
CA THR A 455 -12.33 -42.01 -17.13
C THR A 455 -12.65 -42.02 -18.63
N GLN A 456 -12.94 -40.85 -19.20
CA GLN A 456 -13.13 -40.69 -20.66
C GLN A 456 -11.78 -40.36 -21.31
N ILE A 457 -11.39 -41.13 -22.32
CA ILE A 457 -10.11 -40.97 -23.05
C ILE A 457 -10.35 -40.70 -24.54
N PRO A 458 -9.40 -40.07 -25.26
CA PRO A 458 -9.45 -39.97 -26.73
C PRO A 458 -9.65 -41.32 -27.40
N THR A 459 -10.42 -41.35 -28.49
CA THR A 459 -10.86 -42.58 -29.17
C THR A 459 -9.71 -43.37 -29.83
N ASP A 460 -8.58 -42.74 -30.09
CA ASP A 460 -7.37 -43.30 -30.69
C ASP A 460 -6.41 -43.93 -29.67
N LEU A 461 -6.69 -43.80 -28.36
CA LEU A 461 -5.88 -44.34 -27.28
C LEU A 461 -6.56 -45.52 -26.58
N GLN A 462 -5.75 -46.37 -25.92
CA GLN A 462 -6.22 -47.52 -25.15
C GLN A 462 -6.07 -47.29 -23.66
N ARG A 463 -7.06 -47.74 -22.87
CA ARG A 463 -6.98 -47.66 -21.40
C ARG A 463 -5.89 -48.58 -20.86
N PRO A 464 -4.95 -48.10 -20.03
CA PRO A 464 -3.97 -48.92 -19.34
C PRO A 464 -4.64 -49.98 -18.46
N LYS A 465 -4.05 -51.19 -18.39
CA LYS A 465 -4.62 -52.34 -17.65
C LYS A 465 -4.57 -52.19 -16.13
N ALA A 466 -3.65 -51.42 -15.59
CA ALA A 466 -3.48 -51.19 -14.16
C ALA A 466 -2.75 -49.86 -13.90
N CYS A 467 -3.00 -49.26 -12.74
CA CYS A 467 -2.19 -48.11 -12.27
C CYS A 467 -0.74 -48.52 -12.05
N PRO A 468 0.25 -47.73 -12.47
CA PRO A 468 1.64 -48.01 -12.18
C PRO A 468 1.88 -48.03 -10.66
N PRO A 469 2.74 -48.90 -10.14
CA PRO A 469 3.02 -48.98 -8.71
C PRO A 469 3.68 -47.70 -8.23
N PRO A 470 3.39 -47.24 -6.98
CA PRO A 470 4.04 -46.08 -6.42
C PRO A 470 5.56 -46.30 -6.37
N ARG A 471 6.33 -45.28 -6.79
CA ARG A 471 7.80 -45.32 -6.68
C ARG A 471 8.21 -45.54 -5.23
N GLN A 472 9.00 -46.58 -4.96
CA GLN A 472 9.68 -46.68 -3.65
C GLN A 472 10.59 -45.46 -3.49
N LYS A 473 10.36 -44.66 -2.46
CA LYS A 473 11.29 -43.56 -2.07
C LYS A 473 12.66 -44.24 -1.84
N ARG A 474 13.64 -43.93 -2.68
CA ARG A 474 15.03 -44.29 -2.36
C ARG A 474 15.36 -43.62 -1.04
N LYS A 475 15.66 -44.44 0.00
CA LYS A 475 16.12 -43.99 1.31
C LYS A 475 17.43 -43.26 1.20
#